data_bfdb7594abe3c97cba15083d8b42f7d8
#
_entry.id   bfdb7594abe3c97cba15083d8b42f7d8
#
_cell.length_a   1.000
_cell.length_b   1.000
_cell.length_c   1.000
_cell.angle_alpha   90.00
_cell.angle_beta   90.00
_cell.angle_gamma   90.00
#
_symmetry.space_group_name_H-M   'P 1'
#
loop_
_entity.id
_entity.type
_entity.pdbx_description
1 polymer ?
#
loop_
_entity_poly.entity_id
_entity_poly.type
_entity_poly.pdbx_seq_one_letter_code
_entity_poly.pdbx_strand_id
1 'polypeptide(L)'
;MNAQGIEPKKRIRYLELDFIKTLAIILMILEHSVECLSSFDMDLVSPTGFLQNAVEFSFGYLCTSLFLFSMGFGIAFTRKTTPAEFLKRARNLLILALSLNFLRNVIPYLISSAMSGGFNAVALFKYFFLTDILNYAAVLYLFTALLIKLKVPYYAYLPIGIFLRFVSVPLAGVEVESPVLNVLLGYFLPVGETSFFPFLNFYFYSAAGMLIGKIFADRQISTRTFKVIFWECTALLAGFFLSAKFNGFNLKDFYDLSSDSMQFPLHPMMFKFIPAALILLITFALFHFLLLKIDKNGPVLRFARFCGVHLNTIYIVHWILIAYLSLLFDILDFKLSFEMTMLAGLAITVVSLIITRLLPDVNLSQNLSLPGKKKPQVSDHQ
;
A
#
# COMPACT_ATOMS: atom_id res chain seq x y z
N MET A 1 -12.21 23.69 42.84
CA MET A 1 -11.65 23.79 41.49
C MET A 1 -12.22 22.63 40.70
N ASN A 2 -13.19 22.92 39.80
CA ASN A 2 -13.96 21.93 39.08
C ASN A 2 -13.09 21.31 37.96
N ALA A 3 -12.85 20.01 38.03
CA ALA A 3 -12.31 19.23 36.90
C ALA A 3 -13.39 19.27 35.79
N GLN A 4 -13.25 20.18 34.84
CA GLN A 4 -14.03 20.14 33.60
C GLN A 4 -13.71 18.85 32.87
N GLY A 5 -14.69 17.93 32.86
CA GLY A 5 -14.62 16.69 32.10
C GLY A 5 -14.45 17.03 30.62
N ILE A 6 -13.26 16.80 30.10
CA ILE A 6 -12.99 16.86 28.67
C ILE A 6 -13.74 15.65 28.08
N GLU A 7 -14.93 15.90 27.52
CA GLU A 7 -15.64 14.88 26.75
C GLU A 7 -14.70 14.32 25.68
N PRO A 8 -14.59 12.99 25.55
CA PRO A 8 -13.74 12.40 24.52
C PRO A 8 -14.25 12.82 23.14
N LYS A 9 -13.45 13.61 22.42
CA LYS A 9 -13.75 14.06 21.06
C LYS A 9 -14.29 12.89 20.23
N LYS A 10 -15.56 12.98 19.81
CA LYS A 10 -16.25 11.96 19.02
C LYS A 10 -15.41 11.64 17.78
N ARG A 11 -15.11 10.37 17.56
CA ARG A 11 -14.29 9.94 16.41
C ARG A 11 -15.02 10.29 15.12
N ILE A 12 -14.48 11.21 14.36
CA ILE A 12 -14.89 11.41 12.97
C ILE A 12 -14.24 10.30 12.16
N ARG A 13 -15.05 9.42 11.57
CA ARG A 13 -14.59 8.40 10.61
C ARG A 13 -14.83 8.95 9.21
N TYR A 14 -13.77 9.06 8.43
CA TYR A 14 -13.86 9.46 7.03
C TYR A 14 -14.17 8.22 6.19
N LEU A 15 -15.39 8.18 5.67
CA LEU A 15 -15.91 7.06 4.88
C LEU A 15 -15.24 7.01 3.51
N GLU A 16 -14.80 8.15 2.99
CA GLU A 16 -13.98 8.27 1.79
C GLU A 16 -12.75 7.39 1.86
N LEU A 17 -12.11 7.30 3.02
CA LEU A 17 -10.95 6.45 3.25
C LEU A 17 -11.30 4.96 3.19
N ASP A 18 -12.48 4.56 3.66
CA ASP A 18 -12.93 3.17 3.56
C ASP A 18 -13.15 2.79 2.09
N PHE A 19 -13.67 3.70 1.25
CA PHE A 19 -13.80 3.47 -0.20
C PHE A 19 -12.44 3.38 -0.90
N ILE A 20 -11.50 4.28 -0.56
CA ILE A 20 -10.12 4.24 -1.09
C ILE A 20 -9.46 2.90 -0.77
N LYS A 21 -9.56 2.44 0.47
CA LYS A 21 -9.01 1.14 0.90
C LYS A 21 -9.67 -0.03 0.18
N THR A 22 -10.98 0.05 -0.04
CA THR A 22 -11.72 -0.98 -0.76
C THR A 22 -11.30 -1.05 -2.21
N LEU A 23 -11.18 0.11 -2.87
CA LEU A 23 -10.69 0.16 -4.25
C LEU A 23 -9.27 -0.38 -4.34
N ALA A 24 -8.38 0.10 -3.49
CA ALA A 24 -6.98 -0.31 -3.48
C ALA A 24 -6.81 -1.84 -3.29
N ILE A 25 -7.54 -2.46 -2.35
CA ILE A 25 -7.39 -3.91 -2.12
C ILE A 25 -7.96 -4.75 -3.26
N ILE A 26 -9.06 -4.33 -3.89
CA ILE A 26 -9.62 -5.04 -5.05
C ILE A 26 -8.65 -4.96 -6.23
N LEU A 27 -8.14 -3.77 -6.56
CA LEU A 27 -7.17 -3.58 -7.63
C LEU A 27 -5.91 -4.40 -7.38
N MET A 28 -5.41 -4.43 -6.13
CA MET A 28 -4.23 -5.20 -5.73
C MET A 28 -4.42 -6.71 -5.92
N ILE A 29 -5.58 -7.25 -5.58
CA ILE A 29 -5.86 -8.68 -5.80
C ILE A 29 -5.88 -9.00 -7.30
N LEU A 30 -6.46 -8.13 -8.11
CA LEU A 30 -6.49 -8.29 -9.57
C LEU A 30 -5.08 -8.20 -10.17
N GLU A 31 -4.27 -7.23 -9.75
CA GLU A 31 -2.86 -7.07 -10.15
C GLU A 31 -2.05 -8.33 -9.88
N HIS A 32 -2.02 -8.78 -8.63
CA HIS A 32 -1.27 -9.97 -8.25
C HIS A 32 -1.80 -11.26 -8.90
N SER A 33 -3.09 -11.32 -9.23
CA SER A 33 -3.63 -12.44 -10.00
C SER A 33 -3.07 -12.43 -11.42
N VAL A 34 -3.00 -11.27 -12.08
CA VAL A 34 -2.41 -11.15 -13.43
C VAL A 34 -0.93 -11.45 -13.39
N GLU A 35 -0.20 -10.91 -12.43
CA GLU A 35 1.24 -11.10 -12.26
C GLU A 35 1.62 -12.59 -12.05
N CYS A 36 0.87 -13.31 -11.21
CA CYS A 36 1.24 -14.66 -10.77
C CYS A 36 0.58 -15.79 -11.57
N LEU A 37 -0.64 -15.60 -12.09
CA LEU A 37 -1.45 -16.68 -12.68
C LEU A 37 -1.61 -16.58 -14.20
N SER A 38 -1.26 -15.43 -14.81
CA SER A 38 -1.46 -15.18 -16.23
C SER A 38 -0.25 -15.61 -17.06
N SER A 39 -0.53 -16.01 -18.31
CA SER A 39 0.47 -16.05 -19.37
C SER A 39 0.73 -14.68 -20.01
N PHE A 40 -0.03 -13.67 -19.60
CA PHE A 40 0.09 -12.30 -20.08
C PHE A 40 1.29 -11.62 -19.40
N ASP A 41 2.23 -11.16 -20.21
CA ASP A 41 3.37 -10.39 -19.75
C ASP A 41 2.97 -8.90 -19.68
N MET A 42 2.91 -8.37 -18.47
CA MET A 42 2.58 -6.96 -18.24
C MET A 42 3.65 -6.01 -18.77
N ASP A 43 4.90 -6.48 -18.90
CA ASP A 43 6.02 -5.70 -19.43
C ASP A 43 5.93 -5.54 -20.98
N LEU A 44 5.19 -6.43 -21.64
CA LEU A 44 4.96 -6.41 -23.09
C LEU A 44 3.70 -5.66 -23.52
N VAL A 45 3.22 -4.72 -22.71
CA VAL A 45 2.01 -3.96 -23.02
C VAL A 45 2.15 -3.24 -24.37
N SER A 46 1.26 -3.59 -25.30
CA SER A 46 1.22 -2.91 -26.61
C SER A 46 0.90 -1.43 -26.42
N PRO A 47 1.68 -0.51 -27.02
CA PRO A 47 1.40 0.93 -26.94
C PRO A 47 0.00 1.33 -27.45
N THR A 48 -0.69 0.43 -28.15
CA THR A 48 -1.97 0.66 -28.82
C THR A 48 -3.18 0.05 -28.08
N GLY A 49 -2.97 -0.75 -27.04
CA GLY A 49 -4.05 -1.42 -26.31
C GLY A 49 -4.66 -0.54 -25.21
N PHE A 50 -5.82 0.07 -25.45
CA PHE A 50 -6.52 0.86 -24.43
C PHE A 50 -6.79 0.06 -23.14
N LEU A 51 -7.26 -1.19 -23.26
CA LEU A 51 -7.58 -2.03 -22.11
C LEU A 51 -6.30 -2.36 -21.30
N GLN A 52 -5.22 -2.71 -21.97
CA GLN A 52 -3.95 -3.00 -21.34
C GLN A 52 -3.39 -1.78 -20.58
N ASN A 53 -3.39 -0.62 -21.23
CA ASN A 53 -2.96 0.63 -20.59
C ASN A 53 -3.85 1.01 -19.39
N ALA A 54 -5.15 0.76 -19.48
CA ALA A 54 -6.08 1.01 -18.37
C ALA A 54 -5.83 0.08 -17.18
N VAL A 55 -5.50 -1.19 -17.44
CA VAL A 55 -5.16 -2.20 -16.42
C VAL A 55 -3.85 -1.83 -15.73
N GLU A 56 -2.78 -1.58 -16.49
CA GLU A 56 -1.47 -1.19 -15.97
C GLU A 56 -1.57 0.09 -15.12
N PHE A 57 -2.28 1.11 -15.62
CA PHE A 57 -2.52 2.33 -14.86
C PHE A 57 -3.30 2.08 -13.56
N SER A 58 -4.34 1.25 -13.61
CA SER A 58 -5.23 1.01 -12.46
C SER A 58 -4.54 0.15 -11.41
N PHE A 59 -3.82 -0.87 -11.81
CA PHE A 59 -3.23 -1.84 -10.91
C PHE A 59 -1.90 -1.34 -10.33
N GLY A 60 -0.95 -0.97 -11.16
CA GLY A 60 0.35 -0.51 -10.69
C GLY A 60 0.29 0.87 -10.04
N TYR A 61 -0.09 1.86 -10.81
CA TYR A 61 0.04 3.27 -10.43
C TYR A 61 -0.99 3.75 -9.40
N LEU A 62 -2.28 3.49 -9.69
CA LEU A 62 -3.37 3.97 -8.85
C LEU A 62 -3.47 3.16 -7.55
N CYS A 63 -3.38 1.83 -7.63
CA CYS A 63 -3.49 0.94 -6.48
C CYS A 63 -2.45 1.28 -5.41
N THR A 64 -1.17 1.30 -5.80
CA THR A 64 -0.05 1.59 -4.90
C THR A 64 -0.19 2.96 -4.23
N SER A 65 -0.46 4.01 -5.01
CA SER A 65 -0.59 5.36 -4.47
C SER A 65 -1.76 5.50 -3.49
N LEU A 66 -2.92 4.91 -3.79
CA LEU A 66 -4.10 4.90 -2.92
C LEU A 66 -3.83 4.17 -1.61
N PHE A 67 -3.14 3.03 -1.68
CA PHE A 67 -2.84 2.21 -0.50
C PHE A 67 -1.88 2.94 0.45
N LEU A 68 -0.78 3.47 -0.06
CA LEU A 68 0.23 4.18 0.72
C LEU A 68 -0.31 5.49 1.32
N PHE A 69 -1.10 6.23 0.55
CA PHE A 69 -1.80 7.41 1.04
C PHE A 69 -2.75 7.03 2.19
N SER A 70 -3.55 5.98 2.01
CA SER A 70 -4.51 5.55 3.04
C SER A 70 -3.83 5.15 4.34
N MET A 71 -2.61 4.58 4.28
CA MET A 71 -1.79 4.30 5.46
C MET A 71 -1.41 5.58 6.19
N GLY A 72 -0.87 6.56 5.48
CA GLY A 72 -0.49 7.86 6.04
C GLY A 72 -1.67 8.59 6.63
N PHE A 73 -2.80 8.64 5.92
CA PHE A 73 -4.03 9.23 6.40
C PHE A 73 -4.51 8.54 7.70
N GLY A 74 -4.46 7.21 7.75
CA GLY A 74 -4.79 6.43 8.95
C GLY A 74 -3.87 6.74 10.15
N ILE A 75 -2.59 7.01 9.91
CA ILE A 75 -1.65 7.44 10.94
C ILE A 75 -2.08 8.77 11.57
N ALA A 76 -2.54 9.73 10.78
CA ALA A 76 -3.01 11.02 11.30
C ALA A 76 -4.20 10.89 12.27
N PHE A 77 -5.01 9.83 12.14
CA PHE A 77 -6.17 9.56 13.00
C PHE A 77 -5.89 8.52 14.10
N THR A 78 -4.64 8.05 14.23
CA THR A 78 -4.29 7.10 15.30
C THR A 78 -4.35 7.77 16.67
N ARG A 79 -4.69 6.99 17.71
CA ARG A 79 -4.58 7.42 19.12
C ARG A 79 -3.15 7.31 19.65
N LYS A 80 -2.26 6.70 18.88
CA LYS A 80 -0.87 6.56 19.27
C LYS A 80 -0.19 7.91 19.14
N THR A 81 0.46 8.34 20.19
CA THR A 81 1.13 9.65 20.27
C THR A 81 2.59 9.53 20.64
N THR A 82 3.00 8.38 21.17
CA THR A 82 4.35 8.17 21.67
C THR A 82 5.21 7.37 20.68
N PRO A 83 6.51 7.67 20.56
CA PRO A 83 7.42 6.89 19.72
C PRO A 83 7.41 5.38 20.04
N ALA A 84 7.26 5.01 21.31
CA ALA A 84 7.24 3.61 21.75
C ALA A 84 6.03 2.83 21.18
N GLU A 85 4.86 3.47 21.07
CA GLU A 85 3.67 2.84 20.47
C GLU A 85 3.84 2.62 18.96
N PHE A 86 4.50 3.57 18.28
CA PHE A 86 4.84 3.44 16.87
C PHE A 86 5.87 2.35 16.64
N LEU A 87 6.93 2.27 17.46
CA LEU A 87 7.93 1.19 17.40
C LEU A 87 7.31 -0.18 17.64
N LYS A 88 6.41 -0.29 18.63
CA LYS A 88 5.66 -1.55 18.86
C LYS A 88 4.85 -1.95 17.63
N ARG A 89 4.22 -0.99 16.95
CA ARG A 89 3.47 -1.25 15.72
C ARG A 89 4.39 -1.66 14.57
N ALA A 90 5.51 -0.96 14.38
CA ALA A 90 6.52 -1.29 13.38
C ALA A 90 7.01 -2.73 13.54
N ARG A 91 7.40 -3.12 14.76
CA ARG A 91 7.81 -4.49 15.07
C ARG A 91 6.73 -5.52 14.73
N ASN A 92 5.48 -5.28 15.13
CA ASN A 92 4.39 -6.21 14.87
C ASN A 92 4.11 -6.36 13.37
N LEU A 93 4.21 -5.27 12.59
CA LEU A 93 4.06 -5.31 11.14
C LEU A 93 5.22 -6.05 10.48
N LEU A 94 6.45 -5.85 10.95
CA LEU A 94 7.60 -6.56 10.43
C LEU A 94 7.50 -8.08 10.68
N ILE A 95 7.11 -8.49 11.89
CA ILE A 95 6.86 -9.92 12.20
C ILE A 95 5.78 -10.48 11.27
N LEU A 96 4.70 -9.73 11.06
CA LEU A 96 3.61 -10.14 10.18
C LEU A 96 4.07 -10.26 8.73
N ALA A 97 4.87 -9.32 8.23
CA ALA A 97 5.44 -9.33 6.89
C ALA A 97 6.34 -10.55 6.66
N LEU A 98 7.27 -10.80 7.60
CA LEU A 98 8.17 -11.96 7.52
C LEU A 98 7.40 -13.29 7.63
N SER A 99 6.36 -13.35 8.47
CA SER A 99 5.49 -14.53 8.55
C SER A 99 4.73 -14.77 7.25
N LEU A 100 4.24 -13.70 6.60
CA LEU A 100 3.58 -13.79 5.31
C LEU A 100 4.57 -14.24 4.23
N ASN A 101 5.77 -13.67 4.18
CA ASN A 101 6.80 -14.09 3.22
C ASN A 101 7.21 -15.56 3.42
N PHE A 102 7.27 -16.02 4.66
CA PHE A 102 7.51 -17.44 4.95
C PHE A 102 6.42 -18.32 4.34
N LEU A 103 5.15 -17.96 4.55
CA LEU A 103 4.01 -18.75 4.07
C LEU A 103 3.85 -18.69 2.54
N ARG A 104 3.98 -17.50 1.92
CA ARG A 104 3.66 -17.30 0.51
C ARG A 104 4.84 -17.51 -0.45
N ASN A 105 6.09 -17.33 0.02
CA ASN A 105 7.29 -17.41 -0.84
C ASN A 105 8.18 -18.57 -0.44
N VAL A 106 8.54 -18.67 0.87
CA VAL A 106 9.52 -19.67 1.33
C VAL A 106 8.95 -21.09 1.21
N ILE A 107 7.72 -21.34 1.68
CA ILE A 107 7.13 -22.69 1.58
C ILE A 107 6.94 -23.11 0.11
N PRO A 108 6.33 -22.32 -0.78
CA PRO A 108 6.23 -22.66 -2.20
C PRO A 108 7.61 -22.90 -2.85
N TYR A 109 8.60 -22.07 -2.56
CA TYR A 109 9.97 -22.27 -3.05
C TYR A 109 10.56 -23.62 -2.60
N LEU A 110 10.41 -23.98 -1.33
CA LEU A 110 10.92 -25.26 -0.83
C LEU A 110 10.23 -26.47 -1.48
N ILE A 111 8.92 -26.39 -1.70
CA ILE A 111 8.16 -27.43 -2.41
C ILE A 111 8.67 -27.56 -3.85
N SER A 112 8.76 -26.44 -4.58
CA SER A 112 9.27 -26.41 -5.96
C SER A 112 10.71 -26.92 -6.04
N SER A 113 11.61 -26.51 -5.11
CA SER A 113 12.99 -26.97 -5.04
C SER A 113 13.10 -28.45 -4.74
N ALA A 114 12.24 -29.01 -3.89
CA ALA A 114 12.21 -30.44 -3.60
C ALA A 114 11.78 -31.27 -4.82
N MET A 115 10.90 -30.72 -5.66
CA MET A 115 10.44 -31.38 -6.89
C MET A 115 11.47 -31.31 -8.02
N SER A 116 12.15 -30.16 -8.16
CA SER A 116 13.12 -29.91 -9.24
C SER A 116 14.57 -30.28 -8.90
N GLY A 117 14.89 -30.53 -7.63
CA GLY A 117 16.26 -30.81 -7.16
C GLY A 117 17.19 -29.60 -7.10
N GLY A 118 16.67 -28.39 -7.25
CA GLY A 118 17.44 -27.14 -7.38
C GLY A 118 17.37 -26.21 -6.16
N PHE A 119 17.95 -26.58 -4.99
CA PHE A 119 17.98 -25.71 -3.82
C PHE A 119 19.05 -24.62 -3.91
N ASN A 120 18.67 -23.36 -3.64
CA ASN A 120 19.56 -22.21 -3.56
C ASN A 120 19.31 -21.40 -2.29
N ALA A 121 20.27 -21.38 -1.37
CA ALA A 121 20.15 -20.69 -0.07
C ALA A 121 20.05 -19.15 -0.23
N VAL A 122 20.66 -18.55 -1.26
CA VAL A 122 20.57 -17.11 -1.53
C VAL A 122 19.16 -16.76 -2.01
N ALA A 123 18.57 -17.59 -2.87
CA ALA A 123 17.18 -17.40 -3.30
C ALA A 123 16.21 -17.52 -2.11
N LEU A 124 16.40 -18.53 -1.25
CA LEU A 124 15.61 -18.68 -0.02
C LEU A 124 15.68 -17.43 0.87
N PHE A 125 16.89 -16.87 1.04
CA PHE A 125 17.08 -15.63 1.80
C PHE A 125 16.35 -14.46 1.15
N LYS A 126 16.48 -14.28 -0.17
CA LYS A 126 15.77 -13.26 -0.95
C LYS A 126 14.26 -13.38 -0.77
N TYR A 127 13.69 -14.58 -0.88
CA TYR A 127 12.26 -14.83 -0.72
C TYR A 127 11.76 -14.53 0.70
N PHE A 128 12.53 -14.85 1.73
CA PHE A 128 12.15 -14.56 3.11
C PHE A 128 12.13 -13.06 3.42
N PHE A 129 13.09 -12.31 2.88
CA PHE A 129 13.22 -10.87 3.12
C PHE A 129 12.67 -10.01 1.97
N LEU A 130 11.89 -10.59 1.05
CA LEU A 130 11.25 -9.86 -0.04
C LEU A 130 10.48 -8.65 0.52
N THR A 131 10.72 -7.46 -0.03
CA THR A 131 10.02 -6.28 0.42
C THR A 131 8.62 -6.21 -0.20
N ASP A 132 7.63 -5.99 0.63
CA ASP A 132 6.26 -5.75 0.22
C ASP A 132 5.65 -4.58 1.01
N ILE A 133 4.38 -4.34 0.83
CA ILE A 133 3.68 -3.22 1.46
C ILE A 133 3.62 -3.32 2.99
N LEU A 134 3.68 -4.53 3.59
CA LEU A 134 3.74 -4.70 5.05
C LEU A 134 5.12 -4.35 5.60
N ASN A 135 6.19 -4.70 4.86
CA ASN A 135 7.56 -4.30 5.17
C ASN A 135 7.68 -2.78 5.10
N TYR A 136 7.19 -2.19 4.00
CA TYR A 136 7.10 -0.74 3.87
C TYR A 136 6.34 -0.10 5.05
N ALA A 137 5.18 -0.64 5.43
CA ALA A 137 4.41 -0.15 6.57
C ALA A 137 5.21 -0.21 7.88
N ALA A 138 6.00 -1.28 8.10
CA ALA A 138 6.86 -1.38 9.27
C ALA A 138 7.91 -0.26 9.30
N VAL A 139 8.59 0.00 8.17
CA VAL A 139 9.56 1.09 8.03
C VAL A 139 8.88 2.45 8.18
N LEU A 140 7.68 2.64 7.62
CA LEU A 140 6.88 3.86 7.77
C LEU A 140 6.59 4.17 9.25
N TYR A 141 6.17 3.18 10.03
CA TYR A 141 5.92 3.36 11.46
C TYR A 141 7.20 3.61 12.25
N LEU A 142 8.32 2.95 11.89
CA LEU A 142 9.64 3.21 12.47
C LEU A 142 10.08 4.66 12.21
N PHE A 143 9.99 5.11 10.97
CA PHE A 143 10.37 6.47 10.58
C PHE A 143 9.46 7.52 11.23
N THR A 144 8.15 7.26 11.30
CA THR A 144 7.21 8.14 12.02
C THR A 144 7.56 8.23 13.51
N ALA A 145 7.97 7.13 14.16
CA ALA A 145 8.47 7.16 15.54
C ALA A 145 9.69 8.06 15.70
N LEU A 146 10.61 8.03 14.73
CA LEU A 146 11.79 8.91 14.71
C LEU A 146 11.37 10.38 14.57
N LEU A 147 10.49 10.71 13.63
CA LEU A 147 10.02 12.09 13.43
C LEU A 147 9.31 12.63 14.68
N ILE A 148 8.50 11.82 15.36
CA ILE A 148 7.85 12.18 16.62
C ILE A 148 8.91 12.40 17.74
N LYS A 149 9.90 11.51 17.83
CA LYS A 149 11.00 11.64 18.82
C LYS A 149 11.81 12.91 18.61
N LEU A 150 12.05 13.28 17.35
CA LEU A 150 12.75 14.52 16.96
C LEU A 150 11.85 15.75 17.01
N LYS A 151 10.57 15.59 17.39
CA LYS A 151 9.56 16.67 17.45
C LYS A 151 9.39 17.41 16.13
N VAL A 152 9.58 16.72 15.00
CA VAL A 152 9.40 17.28 13.65
C VAL A 152 7.91 17.63 13.47
N PRO A 153 7.58 18.87 13.08
CA PRO A 153 6.18 19.25 12.88
C PRO A 153 5.60 18.56 11.65
N TYR A 154 4.31 18.20 11.72
CA TYR A 154 3.66 17.37 10.70
C TYR A 154 3.66 17.99 9.29
N TYR A 155 3.68 19.32 9.17
CA TYR A 155 3.76 20.00 7.87
C TYR A 155 5.11 19.80 7.17
N ALA A 156 6.16 19.40 7.92
CA ALA A 156 7.46 19.08 7.35
C ALA A 156 7.54 17.66 6.75
N TYR A 157 6.55 16.79 7.05
CA TYR A 157 6.59 15.40 6.57
C TYR A 157 6.53 15.31 5.05
N LEU A 158 5.69 16.14 4.41
CA LEU A 158 5.59 16.16 2.96
C LEU A 158 6.86 16.70 2.28
N PRO A 159 7.44 17.86 2.66
CA PRO A 159 8.75 18.29 2.17
C PRO A 159 9.86 17.24 2.36
N ILE A 160 9.90 16.56 3.52
CA ILE A 160 10.83 15.45 3.73
C ILE A 160 10.57 14.33 2.72
N GLY A 161 9.31 13.97 2.47
CA GLY A 161 8.96 12.94 1.50
C GLY A 161 9.39 13.29 0.08
N ILE A 162 9.22 14.54 -0.33
CA ILE A 162 9.69 15.05 -1.62
C ILE A 162 11.22 14.96 -1.67
N PHE A 163 11.92 15.42 -0.65
CA PHE A 163 13.38 15.36 -0.57
C PHE A 163 13.89 13.92 -0.66
N LEU A 164 13.32 12.99 0.12
CA LEU A 164 13.71 11.58 0.08
C LEU A 164 13.49 10.96 -1.30
N ARG A 165 12.43 11.34 -2.00
CA ARG A 165 12.18 10.93 -3.37
C ARG A 165 13.29 11.38 -4.31
N PHE A 166 13.67 12.67 -4.25
CA PHE A 166 14.77 13.20 -5.07
C PHE A 166 16.12 12.55 -4.76
N VAL A 167 16.37 12.18 -3.49
CA VAL A 167 17.57 11.45 -3.10
C VAL A 167 17.55 10.01 -3.60
N SER A 168 16.39 9.35 -3.63
CA SER A 168 16.30 7.94 -4.01
C SER A 168 16.51 7.69 -5.50
N VAL A 169 16.15 8.64 -6.36
CA VAL A 169 16.23 8.47 -7.82
C VAL A 169 17.67 8.27 -8.31
N PRO A 170 18.67 9.10 -7.94
CA PRO A 170 20.05 8.87 -8.34
C PRO A 170 20.68 7.60 -7.75
N LEU A 171 20.10 7.07 -6.67
CA LEU A 171 20.55 5.85 -6.00
C LEU A 171 19.81 4.59 -6.49
N ALA A 172 18.92 4.73 -7.46
CA ALA A 172 18.24 3.61 -8.08
C ALA A 172 19.23 2.73 -8.83
N GLY A 173 19.09 1.40 -8.67
CA GLY A 173 19.96 0.43 -9.33
C GLY A 173 21.38 0.32 -8.76
N VAL A 174 21.69 1.02 -7.65
CA VAL A 174 22.97 0.83 -6.94
C VAL A 174 22.98 -0.56 -6.31
N GLU A 175 23.78 -1.47 -6.86
CA GLU A 175 23.97 -2.79 -6.31
C GLU A 175 25.34 -2.91 -5.64
N VAL A 176 25.38 -3.67 -4.56
CA VAL A 176 26.60 -4.04 -3.86
C VAL A 176 26.86 -5.55 -4.07
N GLU A 177 28.12 -5.97 -3.97
CA GLU A 177 28.51 -7.38 -4.19
C GLU A 177 27.80 -8.36 -3.22
N SER A 178 27.40 -7.90 -2.04
CA SER A 178 26.76 -8.74 -1.03
C SER A 178 25.25 -8.88 -1.28
N PRO A 179 24.74 -10.09 -1.60
CA PRO A 179 23.29 -10.30 -1.77
C PRO A 179 22.47 -9.95 -0.53
N VAL A 180 23.02 -10.17 0.66
CA VAL A 180 22.39 -9.83 1.94
C VAL A 180 22.21 -8.31 2.08
N LEU A 181 23.27 -7.57 1.73
CA LEU A 181 23.23 -6.10 1.82
C LEU A 181 22.29 -5.50 0.77
N ASN A 182 22.25 -6.07 -0.45
CA ASN A 182 21.28 -5.66 -1.48
C ASN A 182 19.84 -5.84 -1.00
N VAL A 183 19.50 -6.97 -0.38
CA VAL A 183 18.17 -7.21 0.17
C VAL A 183 17.84 -6.19 1.28
N LEU A 184 18.79 -5.88 2.17
CA LEU A 184 18.58 -4.88 3.22
C LEU A 184 18.43 -3.45 2.66
N LEU A 185 19.23 -3.10 1.66
CA LEU A 185 19.13 -1.82 0.95
C LEU A 185 17.78 -1.71 0.22
N GLY A 186 17.24 -2.80 -0.29
CA GLY A 186 15.95 -2.88 -0.97
C GLY A 186 14.76 -2.41 -0.12
N TYR A 187 14.88 -2.39 1.22
CA TYR A 187 13.86 -1.77 2.09
C TYR A 187 13.81 -0.25 1.95
N PHE A 188 14.90 0.38 1.53
CA PHE A 188 15.03 1.84 1.47
C PHE A 188 15.16 2.35 0.04
N LEU A 189 15.89 1.65 -0.81
CA LEU A 189 16.26 2.04 -2.16
C LEU A 189 15.73 1.03 -3.18
N PRO A 190 15.41 1.46 -4.40
CA PRO A 190 15.05 0.54 -5.50
C PRO A 190 16.31 -0.19 -6.00
N VAL A 191 16.64 -1.29 -5.35
CA VAL A 191 17.83 -2.10 -5.58
C VAL A 191 17.45 -3.55 -5.86
N GLY A 192 17.86 -4.07 -7.00
CA GLY A 192 17.63 -5.47 -7.38
C GLY A 192 16.16 -5.88 -7.50
N GLU A 193 15.94 -7.16 -7.78
CA GLU A 193 14.63 -7.75 -8.07
C GLU A 193 13.71 -7.91 -6.85
N THR A 194 14.21 -7.65 -5.63
CA THR A 194 13.46 -7.88 -4.38
C THR A 194 12.88 -6.62 -3.75
N SER A 195 13.06 -5.46 -4.39
CA SER A 195 12.69 -4.15 -3.84
C SER A 195 11.41 -3.62 -4.49
N PHE A 196 10.25 -4.17 -4.12
CA PHE A 196 8.96 -3.71 -4.68
C PHE A 196 8.47 -2.40 -4.05
N PHE A 197 8.76 -2.16 -2.76
CA PHE A 197 8.28 -0.98 -2.03
C PHE A 197 9.42 -0.26 -1.29
N PRO A 198 10.44 0.28 -2.01
CA PRO A 198 11.55 1.00 -1.39
C PRO A 198 11.06 2.26 -0.66
N PHE A 199 11.39 2.38 0.61
CA PHE A 199 10.82 3.40 1.49
C PHE A 199 11.06 4.83 1.01
N LEU A 200 12.27 5.18 0.59
CA LEU A 200 12.61 6.55 0.17
C LEU A 200 11.80 6.98 -1.05
N ASN A 201 11.53 6.02 -1.95
CA ASN A 201 10.82 6.28 -3.19
C ASN A 201 9.31 6.50 -2.96
N PHE A 202 8.73 5.80 -1.99
CA PHE A 202 7.27 5.75 -1.78
C PHE A 202 6.79 6.56 -0.57
N TYR A 203 7.69 7.01 0.32
CA TYR A 203 7.31 7.74 1.54
C TYR A 203 6.49 9.01 1.25
N PHE A 204 6.70 9.66 0.10
CA PHE A 204 5.95 10.82 -0.35
C PHE A 204 4.43 10.61 -0.24
N TYR A 205 3.90 9.48 -0.72
CA TYR A 205 2.46 9.20 -0.71
C TYR A 205 1.90 9.10 0.72
N SER A 206 2.61 8.42 1.60
CA SER A 206 2.22 8.33 3.00
C SER A 206 2.35 9.66 3.73
N ALA A 207 3.37 10.45 3.42
CA ALA A 207 3.54 11.81 3.96
C ALA A 207 2.39 12.74 3.53
N ALA A 208 1.97 12.67 2.25
CA ALA A 208 0.80 13.38 1.75
C ALA A 208 -0.47 12.94 2.49
N GLY A 209 -0.64 11.64 2.71
CA GLY A 209 -1.74 11.10 3.50
C GLY A 209 -1.74 11.61 4.94
N MET A 210 -0.59 11.64 5.60
CA MET A 210 -0.46 12.17 6.97
C MET A 210 -0.80 13.66 7.04
N LEU A 211 -0.30 14.46 6.11
CA LEU A 211 -0.58 15.90 6.05
C LEU A 211 -2.06 16.16 5.84
N ILE A 212 -2.66 15.55 4.82
CA ILE A 212 -4.08 15.73 4.50
C ILE A 212 -4.95 15.19 5.62
N GLY A 213 -4.64 14.02 6.15
CA GLY A 213 -5.34 13.44 7.29
C GLY A 213 -5.31 14.37 8.51
N LYS A 214 -4.18 15.03 8.77
CA LYS A 214 -4.07 16.01 9.87
C LYS A 214 -4.92 17.25 9.63
N ILE A 215 -4.93 17.79 8.40
CA ILE A 215 -5.79 18.90 8.02
C ILE A 215 -7.27 18.53 8.24
N PHE A 216 -7.66 17.32 7.87
CA PHE A 216 -9.03 16.81 8.04
C PHE A 216 -9.38 16.56 9.52
N ALA A 217 -8.40 16.18 10.35
CA ALA A 217 -8.61 16.00 11.78
C ALA A 217 -8.80 17.34 12.51
N ASP A 218 -8.15 18.40 12.03
CA ASP A 218 -8.15 19.71 12.65
C ASP A 218 -9.29 20.62 12.13
N ARG A 219 -9.83 20.35 10.95
CA ARG A 219 -10.84 21.19 10.28
C ARG A 219 -11.98 20.35 9.71
N GLN A 220 -13.20 20.87 9.81
CA GLN A 220 -14.32 20.34 9.03
C GLN A 220 -14.19 20.78 7.58
N ILE A 221 -14.01 19.83 6.69
CA ILE A 221 -13.87 20.10 5.26
C ILE A 221 -15.26 20.14 4.62
N SER A 222 -15.57 21.27 3.98
CA SER A 222 -16.87 21.48 3.33
C SER A 222 -16.93 20.79 1.97
N THR A 223 -18.13 20.45 1.50
CA THR A 223 -18.36 19.96 0.14
C THR A 223 -17.87 20.96 -0.92
N ARG A 224 -17.91 22.27 -0.63
CA ARG A 224 -17.34 23.29 -1.52
C ARG A 224 -15.84 23.11 -1.70
N THR A 225 -15.11 22.80 -0.63
CA THR A 225 -13.66 22.53 -0.68
C THR A 225 -13.37 21.30 -1.56
N PHE A 226 -14.18 20.23 -1.45
CA PHE A 226 -14.03 19.06 -2.34
C PHE A 226 -14.29 19.39 -3.81
N LYS A 227 -15.24 20.29 -4.13
CA LYS A 227 -15.46 20.76 -5.50
C LYS A 227 -14.24 21.51 -6.02
N VAL A 228 -13.66 22.40 -5.19
CA VAL A 228 -12.43 23.13 -5.57
C VAL A 228 -11.29 22.16 -5.81
N ILE A 229 -11.01 21.26 -4.86
CA ILE A 229 -9.96 20.23 -5.01
C ILE A 229 -10.16 19.45 -6.31
N PHE A 230 -11.38 18.97 -6.59
CA PHE A 230 -11.67 18.19 -7.78
C PHE A 230 -11.32 18.95 -9.07
N TRP A 231 -11.83 20.19 -9.21
CA TRP A 231 -11.63 20.96 -10.44
C TRP A 231 -10.20 21.48 -10.61
N GLU A 232 -9.57 21.96 -9.52
CA GLU A 232 -8.18 22.43 -9.56
C GLU A 232 -7.22 21.27 -9.86
N CYS A 233 -7.37 20.12 -9.17
CA CYS A 233 -6.53 18.97 -9.47
C CYS A 233 -6.75 18.42 -10.86
N THR A 234 -7.99 18.44 -11.39
CA THR A 234 -8.28 18.02 -12.78
C THR A 234 -7.64 18.96 -13.80
N ALA A 235 -7.73 20.27 -13.58
CA ALA A 235 -7.10 21.26 -14.45
C ALA A 235 -5.56 21.15 -14.42
N LEU A 236 -4.96 21.00 -13.23
CA LEU A 236 -3.52 20.80 -13.07
C LEU A 236 -3.05 19.49 -13.73
N LEU A 237 -3.82 18.41 -13.59
CA LEU A 237 -3.51 17.12 -14.23
C LEU A 237 -3.56 17.23 -15.75
N ALA A 238 -4.59 17.89 -16.30
CA ALA A 238 -4.70 18.15 -17.72
C ALA A 238 -3.53 19.02 -18.23
N GLY A 239 -3.19 20.08 -17.50
CA GLY A 239 -2.04 20.94 -17.80
C GLY A 239 -0.71 20.19 -17.76
N PHE A 240 -0.55 19.30 -16.77
CA PHE A 240 0.64 18.45 -16.66
C PHE A 240 0.80 17.54 -17.89
N PHE A 241 -0.24 16.83 -18.28
CA PHE A 241 -0.19 15.93 -19.44
C PHE A 241 -0.06 16.66 -20.77
N LEU A 242 -0.70 17.82 -20.92
CA LEU A 242 -0.49 18.68 -22.10
C LEU A 242 0.96 19.15 -22.20
N SER A 243 1.53 19.64 -21.10
CA SER A 243 2.93 20.05 -21.04
C SER A 243 3.87 18.88 -21.36
N ALA A 244 3.61 17.70 -20.80
CA ALA A 244 4.38 16.50 -21.11
C ALA A 244 4.35 16.15 -22.59
N LYS A 245 3.17 16.17 -23.21
CA LYS A 245 2.99 15.91 -24.64
C LYS A 245 3.73 16.93 -25.51
N PHE A 246 3.67 18.22 -25.16
CA PHE A 246 4.41 19.26 -25.89
C PHE A 246 5.93 19.11 -25.79
N ASN A 247 6.42 18.50 -24.70
CA ASN A 247 7.83 18.18 -24.52
C ASN A 247 8.23 16.78 -25.04
N GLY A 248 7.36 16.13 -25.80
CA GLY A 248 7.65 14.85 -26.47
C GLY A 248 7.55 13.61 -25.58
N PHE A 249 6.96 13.73 -24.37
CA PHE A 249 6.76 12.59 -23.48
C PHE A 249 5.45 11.85 -23.78
N ASN A 250 5.48 10.54 -23.67
CA ASN A 250 4.30 9.71 -23.77
C ASN A 250 3.61 9.59 -22.40
N LEU A 251 2.30 9.39 -22.41
CA LEU A 251 1.53 9.10 -21.19
C LEU A 251 2.09 7.88 -20.45
N LYS A 252 2.55 6.87 -21.17
CA LYS A 252 3.16 5.66 -20.61
C LYS A 252 4.36 5.99 -19.71
N ASP A 253 5.18 6.97 -20.06
CA ASP A 253 6.37 7.36 -19.28
C ASP A 253 6.02 7.83 -17.85
N PHE A 254 4.76 8.15 -17.57
CA PHE A 254 4.31 8.64 -16.27
C PHE A 254 3.59 7.61 -15.39
N TYR A 255 3.11 6.51 -15.94
CA TYR A 255 2.42 5.49 -15.15
C TYR A 255 3.12 4.13 -15.12
N ASP A 256 4.09 3.91 -15.96
CA ASP A 256 4.93 2.73 -15.88
C ASP A 256 5.77 2.76 -14.59
N LEU A 257 5.49 1.80 -13.69
CA LEU A 257 6.20 1.61 -12.43
C LEU A 257 7.18 0.45 -12.49
N SER A 258 7.42 -0.12 -13.68
CA SER A 258 8.38 -1.21 -13.85
C SER A 258 9.75 -0.83 -13.28
N SER A 259 10.52 -1.82 -12.84
CA SER A 259 11.85 -1.63 -12.26
C SER A 259 12.80 -0.89 -13.21
N ASP A 260 12.67 -1.12 -14.51
CA ASP A 260 13.47 -0.44 -15.54
C ASP A 260 13.16 1.06 -15.61
N SER A 261 11.92 1.43 -15.35
CA SER A 261 11.50 2.83 -15.30
C SER A 261 12.01 3.58 -14.08
N MET A 262 12.43 2.88 -13.03
CA MET A 262 13.02 3.48 -11.83
C MET A 262 14.52 3.80 -11.97
N GLN A 263 15.17 3.30 -13.02
CA GLN A 263 16.63 3.42 -13.20
C GLN A 263 17.09 4.72 -13.87
N PHE A 264 16.20 5.55 -14.41
CA PHE A 264 16.59 6.75 -15.14
C PHE A 264 16.69 8.01 -14.25
N PRO A 265 17.86 8.69 -14.18
CA PRO A 265 18.16 9.62 -13.09
C PRO A 265 17.58 11.02 -13.20
N LEU A 266 17.10 11.52 -14.34
CA LEU A 266 16.76 12.96 -14.45
C LEU A 266 15.52 13.28 -15.32
N HIS A 267 14.75 12.32 -15.66
CA HIS A 267 13.67 12.45 -16.63
C HIS A 267 12.28 12.46 -15.95
N PRO A 268 11.17 12.54 -16.69
CA PRO A 268 9.79 12.62 -16.16
C PRO A 268 9.48 11.77 -14.93
N MET A 269 10.23 10.71 -14.73
CA MET A 269 10.24 9.86 -13.53
C MET A 269 10.32 10.59 -12.21
N MET A 270 11.14 11.65 -12.12
CA MET A 270 11.23 12.44 -10.89
C MET A 270 9.90 13.08 -10.52
N PHE A 271 9.09 13.39 -11.53
CA PHE A 271 7.83 14.09 -11.38
C PHE A 271 6.59 13.19 -11.44
N LYS A 272 6.74 11.87 -11.64
CA LYS A 272 5.62 10.90 -11.64
C LYS A 272 4.72 11.01 -10.41
N PHE A 273 5.26 11.40 -9.28
CA PHE A 273 4.46 11.58 -8.06
C PHE A 273 3.42 12.70 -8.17
N ILE A 274 3.61 13.69 -9.07
CA ILE A 274 2.68 14.81 -9.23
C ILE A 274 1.34 14.32 -9.79
N PRO A 275 1.28 13.68 -10.98
CA PRO A 275 0.01 13.16 -11.49
C PRO A 275 -0.60 12.12 -10.55
N ALA A 276 0.20 11.28 -9.87
CA ALA A 276 -0.32 10.35 -8.88
C ALA A 276 -1.02 11.06 -7.72
N ALA A 277 -0.40 12.10 -7.16
CA ALA A 277 -0.99 12.88 -6.09
C ALA A 277 -2.29 13.59 -6.53
N LEU A 278 -2.29 14.14 -7.75
CA LEU A 278 -3.47 14.80 -8.31
C LEU A 278 -4.63 13.81 -8.51
N ILE A 279 -4.36 12.64 -9.11
CA ILE A 279 -5.36 11.59 -9.31
C ILE A 279 -5.89 11.09 -7.97
N LEU A 280 -5.03 10.94 -6.97
CA LEU A 280 -5.43 10.54 -5.63
C LEU A 280 -6.38 11.55 -4.99
N LEU A 281 -6.11 12.86 -5.10
CA LEU A 281 -6.98 13.92 -4.60
C LEU A 281 -8.31 13.98 -5.35
N ILE A 282 -8.28 13.78 -6.67
CA ILE A 282 -9.49 13.67 -7.51
C ILE A 282 -10.33 12.47 -7.05
N THR A 283 -9.69 11.30 -6.86
CA THR A 283 -10.36 10.08 -6.39
C THR A 283 -11.00 10.28 -5.01
N PHE A 284 -10.27 10.94 -4.10
CA PHE A 284 -10.80 11.27 -2.77
C PHE A 284 -12.04 12.18 -2.85
N ALA A 285 -12.00 13.20 -3.72
CA ALA A 285 -13.14 14.10 -3.94
C ALA A 285 -14.32 13.36 -4.62
N LEU A 286 -14.06 12.47 -5.57
CA LEU A 286 -15.09 11.64 -6.21
C LEU A 286 -15.81 10.75 -5.18
N PHE A 287 -15.08 10.11 -4.28
CA PHE A 287 -15.70 9.32 -3.22
C PHE A 287 -16.52 10.17 -2.25
N HIS A 288 -16.09 11.41 -1.97
CA HIS A 288 -16.91 12.32 -1.19
C HIS A 288 -18.26 12.60 -1.91
N PHE A 289 -18.25 12.91 -3.20
CA PHE A 289 -19.50 13.15 -3.96
C PHE A 289 -20.37 11.89 -4.07
N LEU A 290 -19.77 10.72 -4.20
CA LEU A 290 -20.47 9.45 -4.20
C LEU A 290 -21.17 9.24 -2.85
N LEU A 291 -20.49 9.51 -1.74
CA LEU A 291 -21.03 9.38 -0.38
C LEU A 291 -22.22 10.30 -0.09
N LEU A 292 -22.33 11.45 -0.78
CA LEU A 292 -23.50 12.32 -0.68
C LEU A 292 -24.77 11.68 -1.29
N LYS A 293 -24.60 10.69 -2.18
CA LYS A 293 -25.70 10.03 -2.91
C LYS A 293 -26.03 8.64 -2.38
N ILE A 294 -25.15 8.03 -1.59
CA ILE A 294 -25.31 6.66 -1.09
C ILE A 294 -26.01 6.66 0.27
N ASP A 295 -26.90 5.71 0.47
CA ASP A 295 -27.48 5.44 1.78
C ASP A 295 -26.40 5.09 2.81
N LYS A 296 -26.34 5.87 3.90
CA LYS A 296 -25.36 5.68 4.97
C LYS A 296 -25.49 4.36 5.74
N ASN A 297 -26.60 3.66 5.60
CA ASN A 297 -26.85 2.34 6.17
C ASN A 297 -26.92 1.24 5.09
N GLY A 298 -26.74 1.61 3.83
CA GLY A 298 -26.85 0.71 2.68
C GLY A 298 -25.74 -0.36 2.60
N PRO A 299 -25.94 -1.38 1.77
CA PRO A 299 -25.00 -2.49 1.64
C PRO A 299 -23.62 -2.05 1.11
N VAL A 300 -23.59 -1.08 0.22
CA VAL A 300 -22.33 -0.55 -0.36
C VAL A 300 -21.44 0.03 0.72
N LEU A 301 -22.00 0.85 1.62
CA LEU A 301 -21.21 1.45 2.70
C LEU A 301 -20.81 0.41 3.76
N ARG A 302 -21.67 -0.56 4.06
CA ARG A 302 -21.33 -1.68 4.94
C ARG A 302 -20.15 -2.49 4.37
N PHE A 303 -20.16 -2.75 3.07
CA PHE A 303 -19.08 -3.43 2.37
C PHE A 303 -17.77 -2.64 2.44
N ALA A 304 -17.78 -1.35 2.11
CA ALA A 304 -16.60 -0.50 2.18
C ALA A 304 -16.02 -0.43 3.61
N ARG A 305 -16.89 -0.31 4.62
CA ARG A 305 -16.47 -0.37 6.04
C ARG A 305 -15.83 -1.70 6.41
N PHE A 306 -16.40 -2.81 5.95
CA PHE A 306 -15.86 -4.14 6.18
C PHE A 306 -14.46 -4.27 5.60
N CYS A 307 -14.26 -3.94 4.33
CA CYS A 307 -12.96 -3.94 3.68
C CYS A 307 -11.95 -3.02 4.39
N GLY A 308 -12.38 -1.79 4.75
CA GLY A 308 -11.53 -0.82 5.43
C GLY A 308 -11.07 -1.26 6.84
N VAL A 309 -11.89 -2.03 7.57
CA VAL A 309 -11.56 -2.56 8.90
C VAL A 309 -10.66 -3.79 8.80
N HIS A 310 -10.96 -4.70 7.89
CA HIS A 310 -10.29 -5.99 7.75
C HIS A 310 -9.20 -6.01 6.67
N LEU A 311 -8.74 -4.83 6.24
CA LEU A 311 -7.80 -4.67 5.13
C LEU A 311 -6.57 -5.60 5.21
N ASN A 312 -5.91 -5.66 6.39
CA ASN A 312 -4.73 -6.50 6.58
C ASN A 312 -5.05 -8.00 6.48
N THR A 313 -6.22 -8.43 6.96
CA THR A 313 -6.64 -9.83 6.89
C THR A 313 -6.93 -10.23 5.44
N ILE A 314 -7.67 -9.38 4.71
CA ILE A 314 -7.94 -9.59 3.27
C ILE A 314 -6.61 -9.63 2.51
N TYR A 315 -5.67 -8.73 2.82
CA TYR A 315 -4.34 -8.69 2.24
C TYR A 315 -3.55 -9.99 2.45
N ILE A 316 -3.57 -10.56 3.64
CA ILE A 316 -2.86 -11.81 3.94
C ILE A 316 -3.53 -13.00 3.23
N VAL A 317 -4.85 -13.08 3.31
CA VAL A 317 -5.61 -14.20 2.74
C VAL A 317 -5.45 -14.29 1.23
N HIS A 318 -5.59 -13.16 0.51
CA HIS A 318 -5.46 -13.21 -0.95
C HIS A 318 -4.04 -13.61 -1.40
N TRP A 319 -2.99 -13.12 -0.72
CA TRP A 319 -1.62 -13.51 -1.03
C TRP A 319 -1.36 -15.01 -0.83
N ILE A 320 -1.90 -15.59 0.24
CA ILE A 320 -1.81 -17.04 0.47
C ILE A 320 -2.52 -17.79 -0.66
N LEU A 321 -3.75 -17.38 -1.02
CA LEU A 321 -4.51 -18.00 -2.10
C LEU A 321 -3.76 -17.94 -3.43
N ILE A 322 -3.27 -16.77 -3.82
CA ILE A 322 -2.55 -16.58 -5.08
C ILE A 322 -1.26 -17.40 -5.09
N ALA A 323 -0.47 -17.37 -4.02
CA ALA A 323 0.82 -18.07 -3.96
C ALA A 323 0.66 -19.59 -4.15
N TYR A 324 -0.34 -20.19 -3.52
CA TYR A 324 -0.56 -21.64 -3.65
C TYR A 324 -1.26 -22.02 -4.95
N LEU A 325 -2.08 -21.16 -5.54
CA LEU A 325 -2.61 -21.34 -6.90
C LEU A 325 -1.50 -21.23 -7.93
N SER A 326 -0.60 -20.24 -7.80
CA SER A 326 0.56 -20.11 -8.69
C SER A 326 1.46 -21.34 -8.62
N LEU A 327 1.77 -21.82 -7.41
CA LEU A 327 2.54 -23.05 -7.23
C LEU A 327 1.86 -24.25 -7.93
N LEU A 328 0.55 -24.40 -7.77
CA LEU A 328 -0.22 -25.46 -8.41
C LEU A 328 -0.14 -25.34 -9.93
N PHE A 329 -0.28 -24.14 -10.47
CA PHE A 329 -0.21 -23.90 -11.92
C PHE A 329 1.20 -24.13 -12.46
N ASP A 330 2.23 -23.76 -11.73
CA ASP A 330 3.63 -24.05 -12.10
C ASP A 330 3.92 -25.57 -12.11
N ILE A 331 3.35 -26.34 -11.17
CA ILE A 331 3.47 -27.81 -11.15
C ILE A 331 2.74 -28.45 -12.33
N LEU A 332 1.61 -27.87 -12.74
CA LEU A 332 0.80 -28.37 -13.87
C LEU A 332 1.25 -27.85 -15.23
N ASP A 333 2.29 -27.01 -15.27
CA ASP A 333 2.76 -26.29 -16.47
C ASP A 333 1.59 -25.57 -17.19
N PHE A 334 0.81 -24.82 -16.41
CA PHE A 334 -0.40 -24.17 -16.87
C PHE A 334 -0.42 -22.69 -16.49
N LYS A 335 -0.86 -21.85 -17.41
CA LYS A 335 -1.12 -20.42 -17.16
C LYS A 335 -2.46 -20.01 -17.76
N LEU A 336 -3.13 -19.05 -17.12
CA LEU A 336 -4.42 -18.53 -17.57
C LEU A 336 -4.27 -17.48 -18.68
N SER A 337 -5.26 -17.35 -19.56
CA SER A 337 -5.36 -16.16 -20.41
C SER A 337 -5.67 -14.93 -19.54
N PHE A 338 -5.45 -13.74 -20.06
CA PHE A 338 -5.73 -12.49 -19.35
C PHE A 338 -7.17 -12.43 -18.82
N GLU A 339 -8.16 -12.76 -19.66
CA GLU A 339 -9.60 -12.72 -19.31
C GLU A 339 -9.93 -13.73 -18.21
N MET A 340 -9.40 -14.95 -18.32
CA MET A 340 -9.60 -15.98 -17.29
C MET A 340 -8.92 -15.59 -15.97
N THR A 341 -7.78 -14.91 -16.04
CA THR A 341 -7.08 -14.42 -14.86
C THR A 341 -7.88 -13.30 -14.18
N MET A 342 -8.49 -12.40 -14.93
CA MET A 342 -9.38 -11.38 -14.36
C MET A 342 -10.58 -12.01 -13.62
N LEU A 343 -11.18 -13.06 -14.19
CA LEU A 343 -12.26 -13.82 -13.53
C LEU A 343 -11.75 -14.54 -12.28
N ALA A 344 -10.56 -15.15 -12.35
CA ALA A 344 -9.93 -15.80 -11.20
C ALA A 344 -9.64 -14.78 -10.10
N GLY A 345 -9.12 -13.59 -10.42
CA GLY A 345 -8.88 -12.51 -9.46
C GLY A 345 -10.16 -12.03 -8.77
N LEU A 346 -11.26 -11.91 -9.50
CA LEU A 346 -12.58 -11.62 -8.91
C LEU A 346 -13.03 -12.75 -7.98
N ALA A 347 -12.86 -14.01 -8.36
CA ALA A 347 -13.18 -15.15 -7.52
C ALA A 347 -12.30 -15.17 -6.25
N ILE A 348 -11.00 -14.94 -6.37
CA ILE A 348 -10.06 -14.81 -5.24
C ILE A 348 -10.50 -13.67 -4.32
N THR A 349 -10.94 -12.55 -4.86
CA THR A 349 -11.48 -11.43 -4.07
C THR A 349 -12.66 -11.90 -3.22
N VAL A 350 -13.65 -12.55 -3.84
CA VAL A 350 -14.85 -13.05 -3.13
C VAL A 350 -14.46 -14.07 -2.06
N VAL A 351 -13.62 -15.04 -2.40
CA VAL A 351 -13.15 -16.07 -1.44
C VAL A 351 -12.38 -15.43 -0.28
N SER A 352 -11.51 -14.45 -0.56
CA SER A 352 -10.78 -13.72 0.49
C SER A 352 -11.71 -12.99 1.46
N LEU A 353 -12.77 -12.37 0.94
CA LEU A 353 -13.78 -11.71 1.76
C LEU A 353 -14.58 -12.71 2.62
N ILE A 354 -14.96 -13.85 2.05
CA ILE A 354 -15.68 -14.92 2.77
C ILE A 354 -14.80 -15.46 3.89
N ILE A 355 -13.55 -15.85 3.59
CA ILE A 355 -12.61 -16.36 4.60
C ILE A 355 -12.40 -15.29 5.69
N THR A 356 -12.18 -14.04 5.32
CA THR A 356 -12.01 -12.94 6.28
C THR A 356 -13.21 -12.78 7.21
N ARG A 357 -14.41 -12.99 6.71
CA ARG A 357 -15.65 -12.91 7.52
C ARG A 357 -15.82 -14.09 8.46
N LEU A 358 -15.29 -15.27 8.10
CA LEU A 358 -15.37 -16.49 8.90
C LEU A 358 -14.27 -16.54 9.96
N LEU A 359 -13.16 -15.84 9.76
CA LEU A 359 -12.10 -15.76 10.76
C LEU A 359 -12.60 -14.96 11.98
N PRO A 360 -12.31 -15.41 13.20
CA PRO A 360 -12.58 -14.62 14.40
C PRO A 360 -11.87 -13.27 14.28
N ASP A 361 -12.43 -12.21 14.88
CA ASP A 361 -11.87 -10.85 14.92
C ASP A 361 -10.46 -10.81 15.55
N VAL A 362 -9.53 -11.57 14.97
CA VAL A 362 -8.13 -11.54 15.33
C VAL A 362 -7.53 -10.28 14.70
N ASN A 363 -7.39 -9.24 15.50
CA ASN A 363 -6.59 -8.08 15.13
C ASN A 363 -5.11 -8.52 15.08
N LEU A 364 -4.73 -9.28 14.05
CA LEU A 364 -3.41 -9.88 13.83
C LEU A 364 -2.27 -8.87 14.06
N SER A 365 -2.52 -7.63 13.77
CA SER A 365 -1.56 -6.54 13.94
C SER A 365 -1.55 -5.90 15.34
N GLN A 366 -2.54 -6.18 16.20
CA GLN A 366 -2.62 -5.62 17.57
C GLN A 366 -2.29 -6.66 18.64
N ASN A 367 -2.52 -7.96 18.39
CA ASN A 367 -2.44 -9.03 19.40
C ASN A 367 -1.10 -9.77 19.47
N LEU A 368 -0.09 -9.41 18.69
CA LEU A 368 1.28 -9.91 18.87
C LEU A 368 1.94 -9.28 20.12
N SER A 369 1.25 -9.33 21.27
CA SER A 369 1.88 -9.12 22.56
C SER A 369 2.44 -10.46 23.03
N LEU A 370 3.76 -10.52 23.24
CA LEU A 370 4.41 -11.64 23.91
C LEU A 370 3.66 -11.96 25.23
N PRO A 371 3.44 -13.23 25.56
CA PRO A 371 2.83 -13.60 26.83
C PRO A 371 3.79 -13.20 27.96
N GLY A 372 3.43 -12.17 28.70
CA GLY A 372 4.25 -11.76 29.84
C GLY A 372 4.01 -10.32 30.27
N LYS A 373 2.80 -10.02 30.73
CA LYS A 373 2.50 -9.13 31.86
C LYS A 373 0.99 -9.19 32.10
N LYS A 374 0.58 -10.01 33.06
CA LYS A 374 -0.76 -9.93 33.67
C LYS A 374 -0.97 -8.49 34.12
N LYS A 375 -2.05 -7.86 33.68
CA LYS A 375 -2.54 -6.63 34.30
C LYS A 375 -2.75 -6.91 35.78
N PRO A 376 -2.35 -6.04 36.70
CA PRO A 376 -2.76 -6.16 38.08
C PRO A 376 -4.29 -6.15 38.12
N GLN A 377 -4.86 -7.17 38.72
CA GLN A 377 -6.27 -7.15 39.12
C GLN A 377 -6.43 -5.97 40.09
N VAL A 378 -7.20 -5.00 39.70
CA VAL A 378 -7.75 -4.01 40.64
C VAL A 378 -8.75 -4.80 41.45
N SER A 379 -8.38 -5.09 42.69
CA SER A 379 -9.31 -5.62 43.69
C SER A 379 -10.30 -4.51 44.01
N ASP A 380 -11.54 -4.71 43.64
CA ASP A 380 -12.67 -3.97 44.19
C ASP A 380 -12.75 -4.32 45.68
N HIS A 381 -12.31 -3.42 46.51
CA HIS A 381 -12.68 -3.39 47.92
C HIS A 381 -13.45 -2.11 48.17
N GLN A 382 -14.76 -2.31 48.42
CA GLN A 382 -15.75 -1.53 49.17
C GLN A 382 -15.92 -0.04 48.82
#